data_15a6365e25d02e2957327171be60f717
#
_entry.id   15a6365e25d02e2957327171be60f717
#
_cell.length_a   1.000
_cell.length_b   1.000
_cell.length_c   1.000
_cell.angle_alpha   90.00
_cell.angle_beta   90.00
_cell.angle_gamma   90.00
#
_symmetry.space_group_name_H-M   'P 1'
#
loop_
_entity.id
_entity.type
_entity.pdbx_description
1 polymer ?
#
loop_
_entity_poly.entity_id
_entity_poly.type
_entity_poly.pdbx_seq_one_letter_code
_entity_poly.pdbx_strand_id
1 'polypeptide(L)'
;MAVYKFSKSKQGKNYLTDHFQVEEFACNDGSDEVLIDLDLVYKLEVLRSHFNTPIIISSGYRTPSWNKKVGGAQNSYHLDGKAFDVVAKGVSPYDLAHAAQGLWINGIGCYNDGGFVHLDSRTFPAFWKNRTVTPVSTFGNYPSAECNVRNLRLAHMTDGWTFPKKGAWSDEADEEFMAVLSASTVKKNSFFSNVNKIVQHTVGANEDGYVGDKTVQKIKKWQTANGLYPDGIFGIKSWKKALGI
;
A
#
# COMPACT_ATOMS: atom_id res chain seq x y z
N MET A 1 -3.23 -11.34 -2.28
CA MET A 1 -4.29 -10.39 -1.88
C MET A 1 -5.58 -11.18 -1.77
N ALA A 2 -6.16 -11.23 -0.59
CA ALA A 2 -7.38 -11.99 -0.35
C ALA A 2 -8.57 -11.02 -0.25
N VAL A 3 -9.58 -11.22 -1.09
CA VAL A 3 -10.86 -10.54 -0.99
C VAL A 3 -11.76 -11.38 -0.09
N TYR A 4 -12.36 -10.72 0.89
CA TYR A 4 -13.25 -11.35 1.84
C TYR A 4 -14.70 -10.96 1.54
N LYS A 5 -15.61 -11.90 1.82
CA LYS A 5 -17.05 -11.72 1.63
C LYS A 5 -17.71 -11.47 2.98
N PHE A 6 -18.49 -10.40 3.07
CA PHE A 6 -19.25 -10.01 4.25
C PHE A 6 -20.74 -9.87 3.91
N SER A 7 -21.57 -9.88 4.96
CA SER A 7 -23.00 -9.52 4.90
C SER A 7 -23.17 -8.17 5.59
N LYS A 8 -23.70 -7.17 4.86
CA LYS A 8 -23.96 -5.84 5.40
C LYS A 8 -24.93 -5.89 6.58
N SER A 9 -26.01 -6.66 6.45
CA SER A 9 -27.05 -6.76 7.49
C SER A 9 -26.55 -7.42 8.79
N LYS A 10 -25.62 -8.37 8.70
CA LYS A 10 -25.10 -9.11 9.86
C LYS A 10 -23.80 -8.53 10.40
N GLN A 11 -22.96 -7.97 9.55
CA GLN A 11 -21.57 -7.61 9.84
C GLN A 11 -21.26 -6.15 9.54
N GLY A 12 -22.21 -5.35 9.05
CA GLY A 12 -21.99 -3.99 8.61
C GLY A 12 -21.26 -3.11 9.64
N LYS A 13 -21.60 -3.28 10.91
CA LYS A 13 -20.96 -2.56 12.03
C LYS A 13 -19.65 -3.16 12.54
N ASN A 14 -19.20 -4.29 11.98
CA ASN A 14 -17.92 -4.86 12.35
C ASN A 14 -16.78 -3.98 11.83
N TYR A 15 -15.84 -3.70 12.69
CA TYR A 15 -14.61 -3.02 12.33
C TYR A 15 -13.65 -3.96 11.59
N LEU A 16 -13.10 -3.47 10.49
CA LEU A 16 -12.04 -4.10 9.70
C LEU A 16 -10.65 -3.66 10.19
N THR A 17 -10.58 -2.39 10.60
CA THR A 17 -9.43 -1.73 11.20
C THR A 17 -9.94 -0.77 12.29
N ASP A 18 -9.08 0.02 12.91
CA ASP A 18 -9.48 0.94 14.00
C ASP A 18 -10.57 1.94 13.59
N HIS A 19 -10.67 2.27 12.28
CA HIS A 19 -11.58 3.33 11.82
C HIS A 19 -12.53 2.94 10.69
N PHE A 20 -12.35 1.77 10.06
CA PHE A 20 -13.19 1.36 8.93
C PHE A 20 -14.12 0.20 9.28
N GLN A 21 -15.39 0.36 8.97
CA GLN A 21 -16.43 -0.66 9.14
C GLN A 21 -16.84 -1.27 7.80
N VAL A 22 -17.32 -2.51 7.82
CA VAL A 22 -17.78 -3.25 6.62
C VAL A 22 -18.80 -2.45 5.80
N GLU A 23 -19.78 -1.78 6.44
CA GLU A 23 -20.86 -1.08 5.74
C GLU A 23 -20.39 0.09 4.88
N GLU A 24 -19.22 0.69 5.20
CA GLU A 24 -18.65 1.79 4.40
C GLU A 24 -18.27 1.35 2.99
N PHE A 25 -17.96 0.07 2.81
CA PHE A 25 -17.56 -0.53 1.53
C PHE A 25 -18.74 -1.14 0.77
N ALA A 26 -19.95 -1.11 1.31
CA ALA A 26 -21.13 -1.72 0.72
C ALA A 26 -21.59 -0.99 -0.55
N CYS A 27 -22.19 -1.74 -1.46
CA CYS A 27 -22.83 -1.16 -2.65
C CYS A 27 -24.04 -0.30 -2.27
N ASN A 28 -24.20 0.84 -2.97
CA ASN A 28 -25.29 1.78 -2.74
C ASN A 28 -26.65 1.32 -3.35
N ASP A 29 -26.74 0.10 -3.86
CA ASP A 29 -27.97 -0.46 -4.41
C ASP A 29 -28.83 -1.22 -3.37
N GLY A 30 -28.34 -1.29 -2.12
CA GLY A 30 -29.03 -1.97 -1.03
C GLY A 30 -28.72 -3.47 -0.93
N SER A 31 -27.83 -4.00 -1.76
CA SER A 31 -27.40 -5.40 -1.67
C SER A 31 -26.73 -5.71 -0.33
N ASP A 32 -26.92 -6.94 0.15
CA ASP A 32 -26.36 -7.39 1.43
C ASP A 32 -24.90 -7.85 1.31
N GLU A 33 -24.53 -8.37 0.15
CA GLU A 33 -23.16 -8.83 -0.12
C GLU A 33 -22.20 -7.66 -0.22
N VAL A 34 -21.06 -7.77 0.46
CA VAL A 34 -19.95 -6.83 0.39
C VAL A 34 -18.64 -7.61 0.19
N LEU A 35 -17.93 -7.32 -0.90
CA LEU A 35 -16.60 -7.87 -1.16
C LEU A 35 -15.56 -6.81 -0.81
N ILE A 36 -14.52 -7.17 -0.04
CA ILE A 36 -13.51 -6.23 0.45
C ILE A 36 -12.12 -6.85 0.40
N ASP A 37 -11.20 -6.15 -0.27
CA ASP A 37 -9.76 -6.41 -0.17
C ASP A 37 -9.20 -5.76 1.09
N LEU A 38 -8.90 -6.58 2.12
CA LEU A 38 -8.43 -6.09 3.40
C LEU A 38 -7.03 -5.44 3.32
N ASP A 39 -6.15 -5.90 2.42
CA ASP A 39 -4.83 -5.28 2.25
C ASP A 39 -4.97 -3.81 1.80
N LEU A 40 -5.96 -3.54 0.94
CA LEU A 40 -6.26 -2.18 0.53
C LEU A 40 -6.87 -1.34 1.67
N VAL A 41 -7.71 -1.94 2.53
CA VAL A 41 -8.26 -1.26 3.72
C VAL A 41 -7.14 -0.87 4.70
N TYR A 42 -6.16 -1.74 4.95
CA TYR A 42 -5.00 -1.39 5.78
C TYR A 42 -4.21 -0.21 5.21
N LYS A 43 -4.07 -0.13 3.90
CA LYS A 43 -3.42 1.03 3.25
C LYS A 43 -4.23 2.31 3.42
N LEU A 44 -5.56 2.24 3.42
CA LEU A 44 -6.41 3.39 3.75
C LEU A 44 -6.22 3.86 5.19
N GLU A 45 -6.04 2.93 6.14
CA GLU A 45 -5.73 3.27 7.53
C GLU A 45 -4.41 4.04 7.65
N VAL A 46 -3.39 3.64 6.89
CA VAL A 46 -2.11 4.35 6.81
C VAL A 46 -2.27 5.76 6.21
N LEU A 47 -3.05 5.91 5.13
CA LEU A 47 -3.36 7.22 4.54
C LEU A 47 -4.11 8.12 5.52
N ARG A 48 -5.09 7.56 6.26
CA ARG A 48 -5.82 8.27 7.30
C ARG A 48 -4.89 8.81 8.37
N SER A 49 -3.97 7.99 8.85
CA SER A 49 -2.95 8.38 9.84
C SER A 49 -1.99 9.43 9.29
N HIS A 50 -1.57 9.29 8.03
CA HIS A 50 -0.67 10.25 7.37
C HIS A 50 -1.25 11.66 7.33
N PHE A 51 -2.48 11.78 6.86
CA PHE A 51 -3.14 13.08 6.72
C PHE A 51 -3.79 13.58 8.02
N ASN A 52 -3.81 12.75 9.06
CA ASN A 52 -4.50 13.02 10.32
C ASN A 52 -5.93 13.52 10.09
N THR A 53 -6.64 12.91 9.14
CA THR A 53 -8.01 13.28 8.75
C THR A 53 -8.79 12.04 8.31
N PRO A 54 -10.13 12.01 8.51
CA PRO A 54 -10.93 10.90 8.03
C PRO A 54 -10.78 10.67 6.52
N ILE A 55 -10.61 9.41 6.13
CA ILE A 55 -10.77 8.95 4.75
C ILE A 55 -12.18 8.42 4.61
N ILE A 56 -12.94 8.97 3.68
CA ILE A 56 -14.35 8.63 3.43
C ILE A 56 -14.40 7.76 2.18
N ILE A 57 -15.07 6.62 2.27
CA ILE A 57 -15.33 5.73 1.14
C ILE A 57 -16.56 6.25 0.39
N SER A 58 -16.37 6.90 -0.73
CA SER A 58 -17.46 7.39 -1.58
C SER A 58 -18.06 6.28 -2.46
N SER A 59 -17.27 5.24 -2.77
CA SER A 59 -17.74 4.03 -3.46
C SER A 59 -16.82 2.86 -3.14
N GLY A 60 -17.36 1.77 -2.60
CA GLY A 60 -16.67 0.51 -2.35
C GLY A 60 -17.02 -0.55 -3.39
N TYR A 61 -17.44 -1.73 -2.93
CA TYR A 61 -17.96 -2.81 -3.77
C TYR A 61 -19.15 -2.34 -4.62
N ARG A 62 -19.22 -2.83 -5.85
CA ARG A 62 -20.35 -2.56 -6.77
C ARG A 62 -20.90 -3.86 -7.32
N THR A 63 -22.21 -4.03 -7.26
CA THR A 63 -22.87 -5.09 -8.04
C THR A 63 -22.79 -4.78 -9.54
N PRO A 64 -22.89 -5.79 -10.42
CA PRO A 64 -22.89 -5.56 -11.87
C PRO A 64 -23.96 -4.57 -12.33
N SER A 65 -25.17 -4.64 -11.74
CA SER A 65 -26.29 -3.73 -12.04
C SER A 65 -25.99 -2.28 -11.64
N TRP A 66 -25.43 -2.09 -10.45
CA TRP A 66 -25.06 -0.76 -9.97
C TRP A 66 -23.89 -0.18 -10.78
N ASN A 67 -22.86 -0.99 -11.06
CA ASN A 67 -21.73 -0.55 -11.88
C ASN A 67 -22.18 -0.07 -13.26
N LYS A 68 -23.11 -0.79 -13.91
CA LYS A 68 -23.72 -0.36 -15.17
C LYS A 68 -24.49 0.96 -15.01
N LYS A 69 -25.28 1.10 -13.94
CA LYS A 69 -26.08 2.31 -13.65
C LYS A 69 -25.22 3.56 -13.48
N VAL A 70 -24.05 3.44 -12.84
CA VAL A 70 -23.12 4.57 -12.61
C VAL A 70 -22.12 4.78 -13.75
N GLY A 71 -22.25 4.03 -14.85
CA GLY A 71 -21.35 4.15 -16.01
C GLY A 71 -19.92 3.64 -15.74
N GLY A 72 -19.76 2.69 -14.83
CA GLY A 72 -18.47 2.07 -14.53
C GLY A 72 -17.98 1.17 -15.67
N ALA A 73 -16.66 0.98 -15.75
CA ALA A 73 -16.04 0.09 -16.73
C ALA A 73 -16.56 -1.34 -16.58
N GLN A 74 -16.65 -2.07 -17.70
CA GLN A 74 -17.16 -3.45 -17.72
C GLN A 74 -16.33 -4.38 -16.81
N ASN A 75 -15.01 -4.22 -16.81
CA ASN A 75 -14.07 -4.99 -15.98
C ASN A 75 -13.56 -4.14 -14.80
N SER A 76 -14.49 -3.49 -14.08
CA SER A 76 -14.14 -2.63 -12.96
C SER A 76 -13.69 -3.45 -11.75
N TYR A 77 -12.59 -3.08 -11.11
CA TYR A 77 -12.12 -3.69 -9.86
C TYR A 77 -13.09 -3.52 -8.68
N HIS A 78 -14.02 -2.56 -8.75
CA HIS A 78 -15.13 -2.45 -7.78
C HIS A 78 -16.05 -3.68 -7.79
N LEU A 79 -16.22 -4.37 -8.92
CA LEU A 79 -17.04 -5.58 -9.04
C LEU A 79 -16.44 -6.75 -8.23
N ASP A 80 -15.14 -6.75 -8.05
CA ASP A 80 -14.42 -7.79 -7.32
C ASP A 80 -14.11 -7.38 -5.85
N GLY A 81 -14.57 -6.21 -5.39
CA GLY A 81 -14.23 -5.68 -4.07
C GLY A 81 -12.75 -5.28 -3.92
N LYS A 82 -12.05 -5.05 -5.04
CA LYS A 82 -10.62 -4.71 -5.12
C LYS A 82 -10.37 -3.24 -5.39
N ALA A 83 -11.38 -2.39 -5.36
CA ALA A 83 -11.25 -0.96 -5.59
C ALA A 83 -12.15 -0.16 -4.68
N PHE A 84 -11.65 1.02 -4.29
CA PHE A 84 -12.39 2.01 -3.51
C PHE A 84 -12.16 3.40 -4.08
N ASP A 85 -13.22 4.18 -4.20
CA ASP A 85 -13.17 5.62 -4.46
C ASP A 85 -13.19 6.34 -3.12
N VAL A 86 -12.19 7.18 -2.85
CA VAL A 86 -11.96 7.75 -1.52
C VAL A 86 -11.77 9.27 -1.56
N VAL A 87 -12.16 9.91 -0.45
CA VAL A 87 -12.01 11.35 -0.24
C VAL A 87 -11.40 11.59 1.13
N ALA A 88 -10.41 12.48 1.22
CA ALA A 88 -9.87 12.96 2.48
C ALA A 88 -10.22 14.46 2.64
N LYS A 89 -10.89 14.83 3.75
CA LYS A 89 -11.31 16.21 3.98
C LYS A 89 -10.11 17.14 4.11
N GLY A 90 -10.07 18.18 3.29
CA GLY A 90 -8.99 19.17 3.31
C GLY A 90 -7.70 18.72 2.62
N VAL A 91 -7.69 17.55 1.99
CA VAL A 91 -6.57 17.03 1.20
C VAL A 91 -6.95 17.06 -0.26
N SER A 92 -6.07 17.56 -1.13
CA SER A 92 -6.34 17.53 -2.56
C SER A 92 -6.32 16.09 -3.10
N PRO A 93 -7.12 15.75 -4.14
CA PRO A 93 -7.02 14.43 -4.77
C PRO A 93 -5.61 14.11 -5.28
N TYR A 94 -4.85 15.12 -5.67
CA TYR A 94 -3.47 14.94 -6.12
C TYR A 94 -2.56 14.50 -4.97
N ASP A 95 -2.62 15.16 -3.81
CA ASP A 95 -1.80 14.80 -2.65
C ASP A 95 -2.16 13.42 -2.12
N LEU A 96 -3.48 13.10 -2.10
CA LEU A 96 -3.96 11.79 -1.71
C LEU A 96 -3.48 10.69 -2.67
N ALA A 97 -3.53 10.94 -3.99
CA ALA A 97 -3.04 10.01 -5.01
C ALA A 97 -1.50 9.82 -4.91
N HIS A 98 -0.77 10.91 -4.65
CA HIS A 98 0.68 10.88 -4.46
C HIS A 98 1.05 10.04 -3.21
N ALA A 99 0.38 10.27 -2.09
CA ALA A 99 0.59 9.47 -0.88
C ALA A 99 0.23 7.99 -1.08
N ALA A 100 -0.89 7.71 -1.78
CA ALA A 100 -1.31 6.35 -2.11
C ALA A 100 -0.28 5.61 -2.98
N GLN A 101 0.33 6.31 -3.93
CA GLN A 101 1.44 5.78 -4.72
C GLN A 101 2.61 5.37 -3.82
N GLY A 102 2.90 6.15 -2.79
CA GLY A 102 3.94 5.85 -1.79
C GLY A 102 3.69 4.56 -1.01
N LEU A 103 2.44 4.12 -0.93
CA LEU A 103 2.04 2.84 -0.30
C LEU A 103 2.00 1.67 -1.29
N TRP A 104 2.59 1.82 -2.50
CA TRP A 104 2.55 0.81 -3.56
C TRP A 104 1.13 0.34 -3.90
N ILE A 105 0.17 1.26 -3.89
CA ILE A 105 -1.13 1.01 -4.51
C ILE A 105 -0.92 1.12 -6.01
N ASN A 106 -1.21 0.05 -6.73
CA ASN A 106 -0.87 -0.06 -8.14
C ASN A 106 -1.88 0.60 -9.08
N GLY A 107 -3.17 0.60 -8.73
CA GLY A 107 -4.19 1.29 -9.51
C GLY A 107 -4.58 2.59 -8.83
N ILE A 108 -4.26 3.74 -9.44
CA ILE A 108 -4.57 5.05 -8.87
C ILE A 108 -5.14 5.97 -9.94
N GLY A 109 -6.39 6.38 -9.74
CA GLY A 109 -7.08 7.37 -10.56
C GLY A 109 -7.30 8.67 -9.77
N CYS A 110 -6.67 9.75 -10.18
CA CYS A 110 -6.84 11.07 -9.56
C CYS A 110 -7.93 11.86 -10.30
N TYR A 111 -9.08 12.05 -9.66
CA TYR A 111 -10.23 12.76 -10.24
C TYR A 111 -10.39 14.14 -9.58
N ASN A 112 -9.56 15.10 -9.98
CA ASN A 112 -9.60 16.45 -9.42
C ASN A 112 -10.97 17.12 -9.57
N ASP A 113 -11.62 16.96 -10.72
CA ASP A 113 -12.95 17.54 -11.00
C ASP A 113 -14.06 16.85 -10.21
N GLY A 114 -13.84 15.59 -9.80
CA GLY A 114 -14.76 14.80 -8.97
C GLY A 114 -14.47 14.87 -7.48
N GLY A 115 -13.33 15.44 -7.09
CA GLY A 115 -12.92 15.57 -5.69
C GLY A 115 -12.58 14.26 -4.99
N PHE A 116 -12.23 13.19 -5.74
CA PHE A 116 -11.93 11.86 -5.16
C PHE A 116 -10.73 11.19 -5.83
N VAL A 117 -10.23 10.14 -5.21
CA VAL A 117 -9.19 9.27 -5.75
C VAL A 117 -9.72 7.84 -5.82
N HIS A 118 -9.60 7.23 -7.01
CA HIS A 118 -9.79 5.79 -7.17
C HIS A 118 -8.52 5.06 -6.79
N LEU A 119 -8.64 4.04 -5.95
CA LEU A 119 -7.54 3.17 -5.52
C LEU A 119 -7.92 1.72 -5.79
N ASP A 120 -7.02 0.94 -6.42
CA ASP A 120 -7.26 -0.49 -6.60
C ASP A 120 -6.00 -1.34 -6.42
N SER A 121 -6.21 -2.61 -6.12
CA SER A 121 -5.19 -3.60 -5.79
C SER A 121 -4.75 -4.44 -6.99
N ARG A 122 -4.75 -3.89 -8.21
CA ARG A 122 -4.19 -4.57 -9.39
C ARG A 122 -2.73 -4.97 -9.21
N THR A 123 -2.28 -5.94 -9.99
CA THR A 123 -0.91 -6.49 -9.87
C THR A 123 0.16 -5.68 -10.61
N PHE A 124 -0.24 -4.75 -11.47
CA PHE A 124 0.67 -3.89 -12.26
C PHE A 124 0.33 -2.42 -12.06
N PRO A 125 1.31 -1.51 -12.08
CA PRO A 125 1.06 -0.07 -11.93
C PRO A 125 0.23 0.49 -13.08
N ALA A 126 -0.80 1.26 -12.76
CA ALA A 126 -1.59 2.04 -13.70
C ALA A 126 -2.07 3.32 -13.02
N PHE A 127 -1.63 4.46 -13.53
CA PHE A 127 -1.95 5.77 -12.98
C PHE A 127 -2.64 6.62 -14.03
N TRP A 128 -3.69 7.36 -13.64
CA TRP A 128 -4.42 8.25 -14.55
C TRP A 128 -4.99 9.47 -13.84
N LYS A 129 -5.26 10.53 -14.63
CA LYS A 129 -5.88 11.76 -14.15
C LYS A 129 -7.18 12.01 -14.89
N ASN A 130 -8.21 12.45 -14.16
CA ASN A 130 -9.53 12.82 -14.63
C ASN A 130 -10.28 11.75 -15.43
N ARG A 131 -11.49 12.04 -15.85
CA ARG A 131 -12.36 11.11 -16.62
C ARG A 131 -11.85 10.79 -18.01
N THR A 132 -11.13 11.71 -18.62
CA THR A 132 -10.35 11.41 -19.83
C THR A 132 -9.08 10.71 -19.35
N VAL A 133 -9.11 9.38 -19.43
CA VAL A 133 -8.01 8.50 -19.01
C VAL A 133 -6.70 8.96 -19.66
N THR A 134 -6.04 9.95 -19.04
CA THR A 134 -4.70 10.35 -19.42
C THR A 134 -3.76 9.54 -18.55
N PRO A 135 -3.10 8.51 -19.09
CA PRO A 135 -2.11 7.75 -18.34
C PRO A 135 -1.01 8.69 -17.85
N VAL A 136 -0.64 8.56 -16.59
CA VAL A 136 0.53 9.26 -16.04
C VAL A 136 1.52 8.22 -15.56
N SER A 137 2.81 8.51 -15.68
CA SER A 137 3.85 7.61 -15.21
C SER A 137 3.91 7.56 -13.67
N THR A 138 3.53 8.68 -13.04
CA THR A 138 3.63 8.87 -11.60
C THR A 138 2.81 10.11 -11.18
N PHE A 139 2.42 10.20 -9.92
CA PHE A 139 1.84 11.39 -9.26
C PHE A 139 2.91 12.23 -8.55
N GLY A 140 4.11 12.24 -9.00
CA GLY A 140 5.26 12.90 -8.42
C GLY A 140 6.46 11.97 -8.47
N ASN A 141 7.56 12.34 -7.85
CA ASN A 141 8.64 11.38 -7.65
C ASN A 141 8.06 10.23 -6.84
N TYR A 142 8.16 9.03 -7.37
CA TYR A 142 7.89 7.81 -6.61
C TYR A 142 8.65 7.99 -5.29
N PRO A 143 8.05 7.78 -4.10
CA PRO A 143 8.90 7.62 -2.93
C PRO A 143 9.90 6.58 -3.38
N SER A 144 11.13 7.03 -3.55
CA SER A 144 12.17 6.13 -3.99
C SER A 144 12.14 4.96 -3.03
N ALA A 145 12.28 3.74 -3.51
CA ALA A 145 12.48 2.60 -2.63
C ALA A 145 13.82 2.74 -1.88
N GLU A 146 14.25 4.01 -1.67
CA GLU A 146 15.39 4.38 -0.87
C GLU A 146 15.24 3.80 0.51
N CYS A 147 16.30 3.16 0.96
CA CYS A 147 16.38 2.65 2.29
C CYS A 147 16.56 3.82 3.27
N ASN A 148 15.44 4.32 3.78
CA ASN A 148 15.38 5.30 4.86
C ASN A 148 14.31 4.89 5.89
N VAL A 149 14.35 5.52 7.06
CA VAL A 149 13.48 5.16 8.19
C VAL A 149 12.00 5.27 7.81
N ARG A 150 11.60 6.37 7.17
CA ARG A 150 10.21 6.59 6.75
C ARG A 150 9.72 5.51 5.78
N ASN A 151 10.47 5.26 4.71
CA ASN A 151 10.09 4.27 3.71
C ASN A 151 10.01 2.86 4.30
N LEU A 152 10.92 2.52 5.22
CA LEU A 152 10.88 1.24 5.91
C LEU A 152 9.68 1.14 6.87
N ARG A 153 9.34 2.20 7.60
CA ARG A 153 8.12 2.22 8.43
C ARG A 153 6.87 2.00 7.57
N LEU A 154 6.75 2.73 6.46
CA LEU A 154 5.65 2.56 5.50
C LEU A 154 5.58 1.13 4.96
N ALA A 155 6.71 0.58 4.52
CA ALA A 155 6.79 -0.78 4.01
C ALA A 155 6.35 -1.80 5.06
N HIS A 156 6.84 -1.69 6.30
CA HIS A 156 6.46 -2.58 7.39
C HIS A 156 4.97 -2.46 7.74
N MET A 157 4.41 -1.25 7.80
CA MET A 157 2.98 -1.07 8.08
C MET A 157 2.10 -1.66 6.98
N THR A 158 2.48 -1.49 5.71
CA THR A 158 1.76 -2.13 4.59
C THR A 158 1.94 -3.64 4.55
N ASP A 159 2.97 -4.16 5.21
CA ASP A 159 3.20 -5.59 5.40
C ASP A 159 2.59 -6.12 6.74
N GLY A 160 1.79 -5.28 7.43
CA GLY A 160 1.01 -5.66 8.62
C GLY A 160 1.63 -5.34 9.98
N TRP A 161 2.72 -4.57 10.03
CA TRP A 161 3.33 -4.10 11.29
C TRP A 161 2.69 -2.80 11.77
N THR A 162 2.80 -2.51 13.06
CA THR A 162 2.31 -1.26 13.68
C THR A 162 3.43 -0.45 14.32
N PHE A 163 3.32 0.88 14.27
CA PHE A 163 4.21 1.82 14.94
C PHE A 163 3.36 2.83 15.73
N PRO A 164 2.84 2.46 16.92
CA PRO A 164 1.83 3.24 17.63
C PRO A 164 2.35 4.60 18.13
N LYS A 165 3.64 4.71 18.47
CA LYS A 165 4.20 5.94 19.05
C LYS A 165 4.53 7.01 18.03
N LYS A 166 5.18 6.63 16.93
CA LYS A 166 5.69 7.57 15.92
C LYS A 166 4.97 7.50 14.58
N GLY A 167 4.24 6.42 14.33
CA GLY A 167 3.52 6.20 13.08
C GLY A 167 4.44 5.95 11.88
N ALA A 168 3.80 5.69 10.73
CA ALA A 168 4.46 5.30 9.49
C ALA A 168 5.38 6.40 8.90
N TRP A 169 5.10 7.66 9.19
CA TRP A 169 5.73 8.82 8.53
C TRP A 169 6.87 9.44 9.34
N SER A 170 7.26 8.82 10.45
CA SER A 170 8.41 9.28 11.22
C SER A 170 9.74 8.98 10.52
N ASP A 171 10.64 9.96 10.52
CA ASP A 171 12.03 9.80 10.07
C ASP A 171 12.97 9.38 11.21
N GLU A 172 12.43 9.20 12.43
CA GLU A 172 13.19 8.85 13.61
C GLU A 172 13.41 7.35 13.72
N ALA A 173 14.67 6.93 13.85
CA ALA A 173 15.06 5.55 14.14
C ALA A 173 15.03 5.29 15.66
N ASP A 174 13.83 5.27 16.23
CA ASP A 174 13.61 5.03 17.67
C ASP A 174 13.69 3.53 18.03
N GLU A 175 13.58 3.21 19.34
CA GLU A 175 13.68 1.86 19.86
C GLU A 175 12.62 0.91 19.24
N GLU A 176 11.39 1.42 19.04
CA GLU A 176 10.31 0.64 18.43
C GLU A 176 10.64 0.25 16.98
N PHE A 177 11.09 1.22 16.19
CA PHE A 177 11.54 0.96 14.82
C PHE A 177 12.73 -0.03 14.79
N MET A 178 13.71 0.15 15.68
CA MET A 178 14.87 -0.75 15.77
C MET A 178 14.49 -2.17 16.16
N ALA A 179 13.46 -2.35 17.00
CA ALA A 179 12.94 -3.68 17.34
C ALA A 179 12.32 -4.38 16.11
N VAL A 180 11.49 -3.67 15.35
CA VAL A 180 10.90 -4.18 14.10
C VAL A 180 12.00 -4.50 13.08
N LEU A 181 12.96 -3.61 12.91
CA LEU A 181 14.08 -3.80 11.98
C LEU A 181 14.92 -5.04 12.34
N SER A 182 15.12 -5.29 13.63
CA SER A 182 15.86 -6.47 14.10
C SER A 182 15.13 -7.79 13.83
N ALA A 183 13.80 -7.76 13.83
CA ALA A 183 12.96 -8.91 13.48
C ALA A 183 12.82 -9.11 11.97
N SER A 184 13.08 -8.06 11.18
CA SER A 184 12.92 -8.07 9.72
C SER A 184 14.16 -8.59 9.03
N THR A 185 14.12 -9.85 8.61
CA THR A 185 15.21 -10.48 7.87
C THR A 185 14.75 -10.85 6.47
N VAL A 186 15.40 -10.28 5.45
CA VAL A 186 15.13 -10.58 4.05
C VAL A 186 16.18 -11.58 3.53
N LYS A 187 15.71 -12.73 3.07
CA LYS A 187 16.53 -13.86 2.60
C LYS A 187 15.83 -14.59 1.45
N LYS A 188 16.51 -15.54 0.83
CA LYS A 188 15.90 -16.37 -0.24
C LYS A 188 14.55 -16.90 0.18
N ASN A 189 13.57 -16.80 -0.71
CA ASN A 189 12.18 -17.22 -0.52
C ASN A 189 11.42 -16.46 0.59
N SER A 190 11.89 -15.28 1.01
CA SER A 190 11.04 -14.38 1.81
C SER A 190 9.76 -14.09 1.04
N PHE A 191 8.62 -14.09 1.75
CA PHE A 191 7.33 -13.77 1.15
C PHE A 191 7.38 -12.44 0.41
N PHE A 192 6.55 -12.30 -0.62
CA PHE A 192 6.35 -11.02 -1.29
C PHE A 192 6.01 -9.95 -0.26
N SER A 193 6.80 -8.88 -0.22
CA SER A 193 6.59 -7.80 0.72
C SER A 193 7.15 -6.49 0.18
N ASN A 194 6.67 -5.39 0.76
CA ASN A 194 7.15 -4.05 0.42
C ASN A 194 8.56 -3.82 0.99
N VAL A 195 8.88 -4.44 2.12
CA VAL A 195 10.24 -4.42 2.70
C VAL A 195 11.24 -5.08 1.74
N ASN A 196 10.86 -6.19 1.08
CA ASN A 196 11.71 -6.82 0.08
C ASN A 196 12.03 -5.90 -1.10
N LYS A 197 11.07 -5.06 -1.54
CA LYS A 197 11.30 -4.08 -2.63
C LYS A 197 12.34 -3.04 -2.23
N ILE A 198 12.33 -2.57 -0.98
CA ILE A 198 13.37 -1.66 -0.47
C ILE A 198 14.75 -2.34 -0.48
N VAL A 199 14.86 -3.60 -0.06
CA VAL A 199 16.11 -4.35 -0.17
C VAL A 199 16.54 -4.47 -1.62
N GLN A 200 15.64 -4.86 -2.52
CA GLN A 200 15.93 -5.01 -3.94
C GLN A 200 16.45 -3.71 -4.56
N HIS A 201 15.80 -2.59 -4.26
CA HIS A 201 16.28 -1.25 -4.65
C HIS A 201 17.70 -0.98 -4.14
N THR A 202 17.92 -1.15 -2.83
CA THR A 202 19.20 -0.91 -2.15
C THR A 202 20.34 -1.68 -2.78
N VAL A 203 20.10 -2.92 -3.22
CA VAL A 203 21.12 -3.78 -3.80
C VAL A 203 21.17 -3.79 -5.33
N GLY A 204 20.31 -2.99 -6.00
CA GLY A 204 20.21 -2.91 -7.46
C GLY A 204 19.66 -4.19 -8.09
N ALA A 205 18.65 -4.81 -7.48
CA ALA A 205 17.90 -5.94 -8.01
C ALA A 205 16.56 -5.46 -8.62
N ASN A 206 15.83 -6.38 -9.29
CA ASN A 206 14.47 -6.11 -9.77
C ASN A 206 13.50 -5.99 -8.57
N GLU A 207 12.74 -4.90 -8.50
CA GLU A 207 11.86 -4.53 -7.37
C GLU A 207 10.49 -5.21 -7.46
N ASP A 208 10.47 -6.52 -7.67
CA ASP A 208 9.25 -7.33 -7.75
C ASP A 208 8.71 -7.82 -6.40
N GLY A 209 9.48 -7.61 -5.32
CA GLY A 209 9.13 -8.06 -3.97
C GLY A 209 9.45 -9.53 -3.70
N TYR A 210 9.94 -10.29 -4.70
CA TYR A 210 10.33 -11.69 -4.56
C TYR A 210 11.85 -11.85 -4.46
N VAL A 211 12.33 -12.51 -3.40
CA VAL A 211 13.76 -12.71 -3.16
C VAL A 211 14.20 -14.07 -3.69
N GLY A 212 14.50 -14.10 -4.98
CA GLY A 212 15.08 -15.26 -5.66
C GLY A 212 16.61 -15.27 -5.67
N ASP A 213 17.20 -16.23 -6.35
CA ASP A 213 18.67 -16.38 -6.42
C ASP A 213 19.39 -15.14 -6.96
N LYS A 214 18.82 -14.45 -7.94
CA LYS A 214 19.38 -13.21 -8.49
C LYS A 214 19.45 -12.09 -7.44
N THR A 215 18.38 -11.94 -6.66
CA THR A 215 18.34 -10.96 -5.54
C THR A 215 19.37 -11.32 -4.47
N VAL A 216 19.49 -12.59 -4.10
CA VAL A 216 20.48 -13.07 -3.11
C VAL A 216 21.91 -12.77 -3.59
N GLN A 217 22.23 -12.99 -4.86
CA GLN A 217 23.55 -12.65 -5.42
C GLN A 217 23.83 -11.14 -5.34
N LYS A 218 22.82 -10.30 -5.59
CA LYS A 218 22.94 -8.85 -5.44
C LYS A 218 23.14 -8.44 -3.99
N ILE A 219 22.43 -9.08 -3.03
CA ILE A 219 22.64 -8.86 -1.59
C ILE A 219 24.09 -9.19 -1.22
N LYS A 220 24.63 -10.35 -1.60
CA LYS A 220 26.02 -10.74 -1.33
C LYS A 220 27.02 -9.73 -1.89
N LYS A 221 26.83 -9.31 -3.14
CA LYS A 221 27.70 -8.31 -3.77
C LYS A 221 27.66 -6.98 -3.01
N TRP A 222 26.47 -6.53 -2.62
CA TRP A 222 26.29 -5.30 -1.85
C TRP A 222 26.92 -5.41 -0.46
N GLN A 223 26.76 -6.55 0.23
CA GLN A 223 27.39 -6.82 1.53
C GLN A 223 28.92 -6.73 1.43
N THR A 224 29.51 -7.39 0.44
CA THR A 224 30.97 -7.32 0.20
C THR A 224 31.42 -5.86 -0.01
N ALA A 225 30.74 -5.11 -0.87
CA ALA A 225 31.06 -3.72 -1.17
C ALA A 225 30.93 -2.78 0.06
N ASN A 226 30.14 -3.18 1.06
CA ASN A 226 29.92 -2.43 2.29
C ASN A 226 30.70 -2.98 3.51
N GLY A 227 31.63 -3.90 3.30
CA GLY A 227 32.46 -4.48 4.37
C GLY A 227 31.72 -5.45 5.29
N LEU A 228 30.60 -6.03 4.84
CA LEU A 228 29.83 -7.01 5.57
C LEU A 228 30.15 -8.44 5.07
N TYR A 229 29.92 -9.42 5.93
CA TYR A 229 30.00 -10.83 5.52
C TYR A 229 28.91 -11.16 4.49
N PRO A 230 29.26 -11.72 3.31
CA PRO A 230 28.32 -11.89 2.19
C PRO A 230 27.50 -13.19 2.32
N ASP A 231 26.67 -13.31 3.34
CA ASP A 231 25.79 -14.46 3.57
C ASP A 231 24.54 -14.47 2.67
N GLY A 232 24.20 -13.34 2.09
CA GLY A 232 22.99 -13.18 1.27
C GLY A 232 21.73 -12.98 2.09
N ILE A 233 21.87 -12.66 3.38
CA ILE A 233 20.78 -12.39 4.32
C ILE A 233 20.82 -10.90 4.69
N PHE A 234 19.78 -10.14 4.33
CA PHE A 234 19.70 -8.73 4.67
C PHE A 234 19.05 -8.60 6.05
N GLY A 235 19.85 -8.78 7.09
CA GLY A 235 19.48 -8.67 8.49
C GLY A 235 19.92 -7.35 9.12
N ILE A 236 19.88 -7.24 10.46
CA ILE A 236 20.09 -5.99 11.21
C ILE A 236 21.42 -5.29 10.85
N LYS A 237 22.50 -6.01 10.61
CA LYS A 237 23.77 -5.40 10.21
C LYS A 237 23.69 -4.73 8.84
N SER A 238 23.00 -5.38 7.89
CA SER A 238 22.77 -4.82 6.55
C SER A 238 21.83 -3.62 6.62
N TRP A 239 20.77 -3.69 7.45
CA TRP A 239 19.86 -2.57 7.66
C TRP A 239 20.57 -1.34 8.22
N LYS A 240 21.33 -1.52 9.31
CA LYS A 240 22.10 -0.42 9.90
C LYS A 240 23.04 0.23 8.89
N LYS A 241 23.75 -0.59 8.13
CA LYS A 241 24.67 -0.09 7.09
C LYS A 241 23.94 0.67 5.98
N ALA A 242 22.78 0.18 5.54
CA ALA A 242 21.98 0.82 4.50
C ALA A 242 21.37 2.16 4.96
N LEU A 243 21.02 2.27 6.25
CA LEU A 243 20.47 3.47 6.87
C LEU A 243 21.54 4.46 7.34
N GLY A 244 22.81 4.07 7.39
CA GLY A 244 23.88 4.91 7.92
C GLY A 244 23.85 5.08 9.46
N ILE A 245 23.33 4.09 10.22
CA ILE A 245 23.17 4.12 11.69
C ILE A 245 23.90 2.98 12.37
#